data_7ba76dd80346593c8a86e2b4865b9951
#
_entry.id   7ba76dd80346593c8a86e2b4865b9951
#
_cell.length_a   1.000
_cell.length_b   1.000
_cell.length_c   1.000
_cell.angle_alpha   90.00
_cell.angle_beta   90.00
_cell.angle_gamma   90.00
#
_symmetry.space_group_name_H-M   'P 1'
#
loop_
_entity.id
_entity.type
_entity.pdbx_description
1 polymer ?
#
loop_
_entity_poly.entity_id
_entity_poly.type
_entity_poly.pdbx_seq_one_letter_code
_entity_poly.pdbx_strand_id
1 'polypeptide(L)'
;MEQYKEEFIEFMVDCQVLKFGAFVTKSGRNTPFFVNTGFYRTGEQLRRLGGYYAKAIASKYGTDFDVLFGPAYKGIPLTVATSMELSAQYGADIRYCSNRKEGKDHGEKGILLGSPSGGGERNGNNE
;
A
#
# COMPACT_ATOMS: atom_id res chain seq x y z
N MET A 1 6.00 2.92 -21.01
CA MET A 1 5.61 2.87 -19.58
C MET A 1 5.14 4.25 -19.15
N GLU A 2 4.10 4.29 -18.35
CA GLU A 2 3.60 5.57 -17.87
C GLU A 2 4.64 6.26 -17.01
N GLN A 3 4.64 7.58 -17.07
CA GLN A 3 5.69 8.34 -16.41
C GLN A 3 5.72 8.12 -14.91
N TYR A 4 4.55 8.01 -14.28
CA TYR A 4 4.55 7.84 -12.83
C TYR A 4 5.14 6.49 -12.42
N LYS A 5 5.07 5.49 -13.29
CA LYS A 5 5.67 4.19 -12.99
C LYS A 5 7.19 4.27 -13.08
N GLU A 6 7.70 5.02 -14.02
CA GLU A 6 9.15 5.24 -14.09
C GLU A 6 9.64 6.01 -12.89
N GLU A 7 8.90 7.03 -12.50
CA GLU A 7 9.26 7.81 -11.31
C GLU A 7 9.22 6.95 -10.06
N PHE A 8 8.25 6.04 -10.00
CA PHE A 8 8.16 5.14 -8.85
C PHE A 8 9.38 4.23 -8.77
N ILE A 9 9.81 3.68 -9.90
CA ILE A 9 10.98 2.83 -9.91
C ILE A 9 12.21 3.62 -9.46
N GLU A 10 12.39 4.83 -9.97
CA GLU A 10 13.50 5.68 -9.54
C GLU A 10 13.41 6.00 -8.05
N PHE A 11 12.21 6.25 -7.57
CA PHE A 11 12.01 6.51 -6.16
C PHE A 11 12.40 5.30 -5.31
N MET A 12 12.04 4.10 -5.75
CA MET A 12 12.41 2.90 -5.02
C MET A 12 13.92 2.71 -4.96
N VAL A 13 14.59 3.02 -6.06
CA VAL A 13 16.06 2.93 -6.09
C VAL A 13 16.67 3.97 -5.16
N ASP A 14 16.17 5.20 -5.19
CA ASP A 14 16.69 6.26 -4.34
C ASP A 14 16.51 5.96 -2.87
N CYS A 15 15.42 5.30 -2.51
CA CYS A 15 15.15 4.91 -1.13
C CYS A 15 15.92 3.65 -0.74
N GLN A 16 16.65 3.05 -1.67
CA GLN A 16 17.36 1.79 -1.45
C GLN A 16 16.42 0.63 -1.19
N VAL A 17 15.17 0.77 -1.56
CA VAL A 17 14.18 -0.28 -1.46
C VAL A 17 14.37 -1.30 -2.58
N LEU A 18 14.74 -0.82 -3.76
CA LEU A 18 14.95 -1.66 -4.93
C LEU A 18 16.43 -1.63 -5.28
N LYS A 19 17.04 -2.79 -5.33
CA LYS A 19 18.46 -2.92 -5.70
C LYS A 19 18.57 -3.92 -6.82
N PHE A 20 19.48 -3.64 -7.74
CA PHE A 20 19.77 -4.54 -8.85
C PHE A 20 21.07 -5.26 -8.58
N GLY A 21 21.16 -6.49 -9.06
CA GLY A 21 22.35 -7.30 -8.87
C GLY A 21 21.98 -8.77 -8.89
N ALA A 22 22.89 -9.60 -8.40
CA ALA A 22 22.63 -11.03 -8.32
C ALA A 22 22.24 -11.35 -6.89
N PHE A 23 21.01 -11.78 -6.70
CA PHE A 23 20.48 -12.10 -5.39
C PHE A 23 19.87 -13.50 -5.38
N VAL A 24 19.81 -14.10 -4.20
CA VAL A 24 19.21 -15.42 -4.02
C VAL A 24 18.09 -15.27 -3.02
N THR A 25 16.88 -15.68 -3.40
CA THR A 25 15.72 -15.57 -2.52
C THR A 25 15.78 -16.67 -1.47
N LYS A 26 14.89 -16.59 -0.49
CA LYS A 26 14.80 -17.60 0.55
C LYS A 26 14.47 -18.97 -0.03
N SER A 27 13.78 -19.01 -1.14
CA SER A 27 13.46 -20.27 -1.79
C SER A 27 14.60 -20.78 -2.65
N GLY A 28 15.73 -20.06 -2.67
CA GLY A 28 16.90 -20.49 -3.44
C GLY A 28 16.89 -20.06 -4.88
N ARG A 29 15.95 -19.23 -5.29
CA ARG A 29 15.85 -18.79 -6.66
C ARG A 29 16.72 -17.56 -6.90
N ASN A 30 17.43 -17.53 -8.02
CA ASN A 30 18.23 -16.37 -8.38
C ASN A 30 17.34 -15.30 -8.99
N THR A 31 17.58 -14.05 -8.60
CA THR A 31 16.86 -12.95 -9.18
C THR A 31 17.82 -11.81 -9.48
N PRO A 32 17.52 -10.99 -10.51
CA PRO A 32 18.38 -9.85 -10.83
C PRO A 32 18.06 -8.60 -9.99
N PHE A 33 17.15 -8.70 -9.04
CA PHE A 33 16.81 -7.56 -8.20
C PHE A 33 16.32 -8.04 -6.84
N PHE A 34 16.33 -7.11 -5.89
CA PHE A 34 15.87 -7.38 -4.53
C PHE A 34 15.07 -6.18 -4.05
N VAL A 35 13.94 -6.45 -3.40
CA VAL A 35 13.07 -5.40 -2.87
C VAL A 35 12.99 -5.55 -1.37
N ASN A 36 13.31 -4.47 -0.65
CA ASN A 36 13.21 -4.47 0.81
C ASN A 36 12.44 -3.23 1.25
N THR A 37 11.15 -3.42 1.48
CA THR A 37 10.27 -2.30 1.82
C THR A 37 10.56 -1.72 3.20
N GLY A 38 11.38 -2.40 4.00
CA GLY A 38 11.79 -1.85 5.29
C GLY A 38 12.62 -0.58 5.19
N PHE A 39 13.09 -0.24 3.99
CA PHE A 39 13.84 0.99 3.80
C PHE A 39 12.95 2.21 3.59
N TYR A 40 11.65 2.07 3.53
CA TYR A 40 10.77 3.22 3.61
C TYR A 40 10.65 3.60 5.08
N ARG A 41 11.38 4.66 5.47
CA ARG A 41 11.54 4.96 6.90
C ARG A 41 11.09 6.35 7.32
N THR A 42 10.92 7.27 6.40
CA THR A 42 10.58 8.64 6.77
C THR A 42 9.16 8.96 6.33
N GLY A 43 8.60 9.99 6.95
CA GLY A 43 7.29 10.47 6.57
C GLY A 43 7.23 10.90 5.13
N GLU A 44 8.28 11.56 4.65
CA GLU A 44 8.30 11.98 3.26
C GLU A 44 8.32 10.79 2.30
N GLN A 45 9.10 9.77 2.65
CA GLN A 45 9.10 8.56 1.83
C GLN A 45 7.74 7.89 1.80
N LEU A 46 7.07 7.82 2.95
CA LEU A 46 5.73 7.24 3.01
C LEU A 46 4.72 8.08 2.24
N ARG A 47 4.83 9.40 2.33
CA ARG A 47 3.93 10.28 1.59
C ARG A 47 4.07 10.05 0.09
N ARG A 48 5.31 9.99 -0.40
CA ARG A 48 5.55 9.77 -1.81
C ARG A 48 5.10 8.38 -2.24
N LEU A 49 5.36 7.38 -1.41
CA LEU A 49 4.91 6.02 -1.70
C LEU A 49 3.39 5.98 -1.82
N GLY A 50 2.70 6.60 -0.86
CA GLY A 50 1.25 6.67 -0.92
C GLY A 50 0.76 7.40 -2.15
N GLY A 51 1.50 8.41 -2.58
CA GLY A 51 1.16 9.15 -3.79
C GLY A 51 1.24 8.30 -5.03
N TYR A 52 2.26 7.46 -5.14
CA TYR A 52 2.37 6.57 -6.30
C TYR A 52 1.28 5.50 -6.28
N TYR A 53 0.97 4.98 -5.10
CA TYR A 53 -0.12 4.02 -4.99
C TYR A 53 -1.46 4.66 -5.34
N ALA A 54 -1.67 5.90 -4.91
CA ALA A 54 -2.90 6.61 -5.24
C ALA A 54 -3.04 6.79 -6.74
N LYS A 55 -1.95 7.13 -7.43
CA LYS A 55 -1.98 7.27 -8.87
C LYS A 55 -2.30 5.95 -9.56
N ALA A 56 -1.70 4.87 -9.08
CA ALA A 56 -1.94 3.56 -9.66
C ALA A 56 -3.40 3.14 -9.48
N ILE A 57 -3.93 3.35 -8.28
CA ILE A 57 -5.32 2.99 -8.00
C ILE A 57 -6.28 3.82 -8.84
N ALA A 58 -6.07 5.14 -8.87
CA ALA A 58 -6.96 6.00 -9.63
C ALA A 58 -6.89 5.69 -11.11
N SER A 59 -5.70 5.35 -11.60
CA SER A 59 -5.53 5.03 -13.01
C SER A 59 -6.23 3.73 -13.39
N LYS A 60 -6.22 2.74 -12.50
CA LYS A 60 -6.76 1.43 -12.84
C LYS A 60 -8.22 1.27 -12.43
N TYR A 61 -8.59 1.80 -11.28
CA TYR A 61 -9.93 1.58 -10.73
C TYR A 61 -10.76 2.84 -10.60
N GLY A 62 -10.15 4.01 -10.84
CA GLY A 62 -10.83 5.25 -10.55
C GLY A 62 -10.86 5.50 -9.05
N THR A 63 -11.71 6.43 -8.64
CA THR A 63 -11.84 6.76 -7.22
C THR A 63 -13.24 6.48 -6.70
N ASP A 64 -14.01 5.68 -7.44
CA ASP A 64 -15.40 5.40 -7.12
C ASP A 64 -15.50 4.16 -6.26
N PHE A 65 -14.95 4.22 -5.07
CA PHE A 65 -15.06 3.18 -4.06
C PHE A 65 -15.01 3.85 -2.69
N ASP A 66 -15.44 3.14 -1.67
CA ASP A 66 -15.65 3.75 -0.37
C ASP A 66 -14.57 3.40 0.66
N VAL A 67 -13.93 2.28 0.52
CA VAL A 67 -13.02 1.77 1.55
C VAL A 67 -11.77 1.20 0.90
N LEU A 68 -10.63 1.48 1.53
CA LEU A 68 -9.35 0.94 1.12
C LEU A 68 -8.85 0.04 2.24
N PHE A 69 -8.54 -1.20 1.92
CA PHE A 69 -8.11 -2.17 2.91
C PHE A 69 -6.62 -2.42 2.81
N GLY A 70 -5.94 -2.39 3.95
CA GLY A 70 -4.53 -2.71 4.03
C GLY A 70 -4.28 -3.80 5.05
N PRO A 71 -3.79 -4.94 4.63
CA PRO A 71 -3.57 -6.04 5.58
C PRO A 71 -2.44 -5.72 6.54
N ALA A 72 -2.58 -6.24 7.77
CA ALA A 72 -1.57 -6.04 8.79
C ALA A 72 -0.30 -6.76 8.40
N TYR A 73 0.88 -6.27 8.75
CA TYR A 73 0.99 -5.02 9.47
C TYR A 73 1.57 -3.94 8.57
N LYS A 74 2.35 -4.34 7.57
CA LYS A 74 2.99 -3.38 6.67
C LYS A 74 1.98 -2.61 5.83
N GLY A 75 0.83 -3.23 5.57
CA GLY A 75 -0.20 -2.57 4.79
C GLY A 75 -0.88 -1.43 5.51
N ILE A 76 -0.78 -1.37 6.84
CA ILE A 76 -1.50 -0.35 7.60
C ILE A 76 -0.97 1.04 7.28
N PRO A 77 0.33 1.32 7.47
CA PRO A 77 0.81 2.67 7.14
C PRO A 77 0.67 2.99 5.66
N LEU A 78 0.84 1.99 4.80
CA LEU A 78 0.68 2.22 3.37
C LEU A 78 -0.76 2.61 3.04
N THR A 79 -1.73 1.94 3.64
CA THR A 79 -3.13 2.25 3.40
C THR A 79 -3.47 3.65 3.88
N VAL A 80 -2.97 4.02 5.05
CA VAL A 80 -3.19 5.35 5.57
C VAL A 80 -2.59 6.40 4.64
N ALA A 81 -1.34 6.20 4.24
CA ALA A 81 -0.68 7.14 3.36
C ALA A 81 -1.38 7.24 2.02
N THR A 82 -1.83 6.11 1.48
CA THR A 82 -2.51 6.09 0.19
C THR A 82 -3.86 6.81 0.27
N SER A 83 -4.62 6.58 1.34
CA SER A 83 -5.91 7.26 1.48
C SER A 83 -5.73 8.76 1.64
N MET A 84 -4.67 9.19 2.34
CA MET A 84 -4.39 10.60 2.46
C MET A 84 -4.04 11.21 1.11
N GLU A 85 -3.29 10.50 0.29
CA GLU A 85 -2.91 11.01 -1.02
C GLU A 85 -4.05 10.96 -2.03
N LEU A 86 -4.95 10.01 -1.88
CA LEU A 86 -6.17 10.03 -2.69
C LEU A 86 -6.99 11.27 -2.40
N SER A 87 -7.05 11.67 -1.14
CA SER A 87 -7.72 12.90 -0.78
C SER A 87 -6.99 14.12 -1.35
N ALA A 88 -5.68 14.16 -1.18
CA ALA A 88 -4.91 15.33 -1.58
C ALA A 88 -4.84 15.49 -3.09
N GLN A 89 -4.68 14.40 -3.81
CA GLN A 89 -4.47 14.48 -5.27
C GLN A 89 -5.75 14.45 -6.07
N TYR A 90 -6.77 13.75 -5.57
CA TYR A 90 -7.98 13.52 -6.37
C TYR A 90 -9.24 14.02 -5.67
N GLY A 91 -9.13 14.55 -4.47
CA GLY A 91 -10.30 14.99 -3.73
C GLY A 91 -11.20 13.84 -3.30
N ALA A 92 -10.67 12.63 -3.24
CA ALA A 92 -11.46 11.45 -2.92
C ALA A 92 -11.34 11.16 -1.43
N ASP A 93 -12.44 11.22 -0.72
CA ASP A 93 -12.45 11.02 0.72
C ASP A 93 -12.79 9.57 1.01
N ILE A 94 -11.78 8.72 0.93
CA ILE A 94 -11.91 7.27 1.01
C ILE A 94 -11.59 6.84 2.44
N ARG A 95 -12.41 5.97 2.99
CA ARG A 95 -12.14 5.40 4.31
C ARG A 95 -11.13 4.28 4.19
N TYR A 96 -10.42 4.02 5.26
CA TYR A 96 -9.46 2.91 5.28
C TYR A 96 -9.83 1.92 6.36
N CYS A 97 -9.38 0.68 6.22
CA CYS A 97 -9.47 -0.29 7.28
C CYS A 97 -8.34 -1.30 7.16
N SER A 98 -8.10 -1.98 8.26
CA SER A 98 -7.05 -2.99 8.33
C SER A 98 -7.49 -4.08 9.28
N ASN A 99 -6.78 -5.20 9.26
CA ASN A 99 -7.07 -6.27 10.21
C ASN A 99 -5.94 -6.34 11.23
N ARG A 100 -6.12 -7.18 12.19
CA ARG A 100 -5.06 -7.58 13.10
C ARG A 100 -4.71 -9.02 12.81
N LYS A 101 -3.43 -9.32 12.87
CA LYS A 101 -3.04 -10.71 12.69
C LYS A 101 -3.32 -11.53 13.93
N GLU A 102 -3.12 -10.92 15.12
CA GLU A 102 -3.44 -11.60 16.34
C GLU A 102 -4.90 -11.38 16.61
N GLY A 103 -5.68 -12.36 16.45
CA GLY A 103 -7.09 -12.25 16.79
C GLY A 103 -7.23 -12.22 18.28
N LYS A 104 -8.29 -11.60 18.73
CA LYS A 104 -8.64 -11.70 20.12
C LYS A 104 -9.39 -12.98 20.33
N ASP A 105 -9.24 -13.53 21.49
CA ASP A 105 -9.90 -14.73 21.77
C ASP A 105 -11.25 -14.50 22.29
N HIS A 106 -12.10 -13.88 21.62
CA HIS A 106 -13.42 -13.58 22.11
C HIS A 106 -14.46 -13.87 21.08
N GLY A 107 -14.17 -14.78 20.21
CA GLY A 107 -15.12 -15.13 19.19
C GLY A 107 -15.28 -14.14 18.10
N GLU A 108 -14.55 -13.06 18.15
CA GLU A 108 -14.60 -12.09 17.09
C GLU A 108 -13.53 -12.39 16.10
N LYS A 109 -13.90 -12.52 14.87
CA LYS A 109 -12.97 -12.79 13.85
C LYS A 109 -12.61 -11.53 13.17
N GLY A 110 -11.33 -11.40 12.87
CA GLY A 110 -10.92 -10.30 12.03
C GLY A 110 -11.23 -8.96 12.63
N ILE A 111 -10.62 -8.66 13.76
CA ILE A 111 -10.81 -7.36 14.35
C ILE A 111 -10.28 -6.33 13.38
N LEU A 112 -11.12 -5.41 12.96
CA LEU A 112 -10.77 -4.39 12.01
C LEU A 112 -10.38 -3.12 12.71
N LEU A 113 -9.41 -2.42 12.11
CA LEU A 113 -8.99 -1.09 12.52
C LEU A 113 -9.47 -0.12 11.46
N GLY A 114 -9.94 1.03 11.91
CA GLY A 114 -10.48 2.00 10.98
C GLY A 114 -11.92 1.70 10.68
N SER A 115 -12.37 2.06 9.50
CA SER A 115 -13.75 1.86 9.10
C SER A 115 -13.97 0.44 8.65
N PRO A 116 -15.05 -0.21 9.10
CA PRO A 116 -15.33 -1.56 8.63
C PRO A 116 -15.68 -1.55 7.15
N SER A 117 -15.34 -2.64 6.49
CA SER A 117 -15.75 -2.82 5.11
C SER A 117 -17.00 -3.67 5.09
N GLY A 118 -17.82 -3.51 4.10
CA GLY A 118 -19.05 -4.27 3.95
C GLY A 118 -20.24 -3.38 4.09
N GLY A 119 -21.43 -3.96 4.31
CA GLY A 119 -22.63 -3.16 4.50
C GLY A 119 -23.02 -2.33 3.31
N GLY A 120 -22.76 -2.77 2.14
CA GLY A 120 -23.11 -2.02 0.93
C GLY A 120 -22.03 -1.12 0.42
N GLU A 121 -20.93 -1.00 1.15
CA GLU A 121 -19.81 -0.19 0.69
C GLU A 121 -18.96 -0.99 -0.27
N ARG A 122 -18.34 -0.28 -1.18
CA ARG A 122 -17.42 -0.94 -2.10
C ARG A 122 -16.01 -0.91 -1.56
N ASN A 123 -15.35 -2.04 -1.64
CA ASN A 123 -13.97 -2.14 -1.18
C ASN A 123 -13.02 -1.91 -2.31
N GLY A 124 -12.07 -1.02 -2.09
CA GLY A 124 -10.97 -0.86 -3.01
C GLY A 124 -9.93 -1.92 -2.72
N ASN A 125 -9.52 -2.60 -3.75
CA ASN A 125 -8.50 -3.60 -3.58
C ASN A 125 -7.15 -2.98 -3.72
N ASN A 126 -6.33 -3.06 -2.72
CA ASN A 126 -5.06 -2.40 -2.75
C ASN A 126 -3.91 -3.33 -2.53
N GLU A 127 -3.99 -4.45 -3.09
CA GLU A 127 -2.94 -5.39 -2.98
C GLU A 127 -1.63 -4.92 -3.46
#